data_8d16ce93862104c2e03f8ff0a9260a15
#
_entry.id   8d16ce93862104c2e03f8ff0a9260a15
#
_cell.length_a   1.000
_cell.length_b   1.000
_cell.length_c   1.000
_cell.angle_alpha   90.00
_cell.angle_beta   90.00
_cell.angle_gamma   90.00
#
_symmetry.space_group_name_H-M   'P 1'
#
loop_
_entity.id
_entity.type
_entity.pdbx_description
1 polymer ?
#
loop_
_entity_poly.entity_id
_entity_poly.type
_entity_poly.pdbx_seq_one_letter_code
_entity_poly.pdbx_strand_id
1 'polypeptide(L)'
;MKNLLKSRNTGLIAVLIILLVIARFLTPGMFTATSLVSMLQNNTIYALLAIAEMMVILTGGSDISIASQLAFVGISCTTLACSHPGTPGIVWVLFAIVLGALCGALNGFLVGYLHMVPMICTLGTMYIFRGLAFVVSGGQWWFAAQY
;
A
#
# COMPACT_ATOMS: atom_id res chain seq x y z
N MET A 1 -10.52 32.81 18.71
CA MET A 1 -11.47 31.88 18.08
C MET A 1 -12.03 32.36 16.74
N LYS A 2 -12.07 33.65 16.41
CA LYS A 2 -12.61 34.18 15.13
C LYS A 2 -11.76 33.87 13.87
N ASN A 3 -10.48 33.53 13.98
CA ASN A 3 -9.60 33.30 12.84
C ASN A 3 -9.58 31.86 12.35
N LEU A 4 -10.12 30.90 13.08
CA LEU A 4 -10.23 29.50 12.68
C LEU A 4 -11.31 29.30 11.61
N LEU A 5 -12.36 30.11 11.63
CA LEU A 5 -13.49 30.02 10.66
C LEU A 5 -13.17 30.60 9.28
N LYS A 6 -12.04 31.26 9.10
CA LYS A 6 -11.64 31.93 7.85
C LYS A 6 -10.49 31.21 7.13
N SER A 7 -10.00 30.09 7.65
CA SER A 7 -8.95 29.31 7.02
C SER A 7 -9.54 28.41 5.91
N ARG A 8 -8.78 28.24 4.82
CA ARG A 8 -9.13 27.33 3.71
C ARG A 8 -9.50 25.91 4.16
N ASN A 9 -9.04 25.50 5.34
CA ASN A 9 -9.27 24.19 5.92
C ASN A 9 -10.63 24.05 6.63
N THR A 10 -11.31 25.15 6.97
CA THR A 10 -12.60 25.11 7.70
C THR A 10 -13.69 24.44 6.85
N GLY A 11 -13.70 24.70 5.55
CA GLY A 11 -14.62 24.03 4.62
C GLY A 11 -14.41 22.52 4.56
N LEU A 12 -13.14 22.09 4.52
CA LEU A 12 -12.79 20.65 4.51
C LEU A 12 -13.19 19.96 5.83
N ILE A 13 -12.95 20.62 6.95
CA ILE A 13 -13.36 20.10 8.27
C ILE A 13 -14.88 19.99 8.36
N ALA A 14 -15.62 21.00 7.90
CA ALA A 14 -17.08 20.98 7.88
C ALA A 14 -17.62 19.83 7.03
N VAL A 15 -17.09 19.65 5.83
CA VAL A 15 -17.45 18.51 4.94
C VAL A 15 -17.15 17.17 5.62
N LEU A 16 -15.99 17.04 6.24
CA LEU A 16 -15.61 15.80 6.96
C LEU A 16 -16.59 15.49 8.10
N ILE A 17 -16.95 16.51 8.91
CA ILE A 17 -17.90 16.33 10.01
C ILE A 17 -19.28 15.91 9.46
N ILE A 18 -19.77 16.56 8.40
CA ILE A 18 -21.02 16.21 7.77
C ILE A 18 -21.01 14.76 7.29
N LEU A 19 -19.94 14.33 6.59
CA LEU A 19 -19.79 12.95 6.13
C LEU A 19 -19.77 11.95 7.29
N LEU A 20 -19.08 12.24 8.40
CA LEU A 20 -19.07 11.38 9.57
C LEU A 20 -20.45 11.27 10.22
N VAL A 21 -21.20 12.37 10.29
CA VAL A 21 -22.58 12.36 10.80
C VAL A 21 -23.49 11.53 9.90
N ILE A 22 -23.42 11.71 8.59
CA ILE A 22 -24.17 10.91 7.62
C ILE A 22 -23.81 9.42 7.76
N ALA A 23 -22.54 9.09 7.82
CA ALA A 23 -22.05 7.72 8.00
C ALA A 23 -22.56 7.10 9.31
N ARG A 24 -22.66 7.86 10.39
CA ARG A 24 -23.22 7.40 11.67
C ARG A 24 -24.67 6.97 11.56
N PHE A 25 -25.46 7.68 10.76
CA PHE A 25 -26.88 7.36 10.56
C PHE A 25 -27.10 6.22 9.56
N LEU A 26 -26.31 6.17 8.48
CA LEU A 26 -26.43 5.13 7.47
C LEU A 26 -25.83 3.79 7.92
N THR A 27 -24.78 3.81 8.76
CA THR A 27 -24.07 2.61 9.20
C THR A 27 -23.87 2.65 10.71
N PRO A 28 -24.89 2.33 11.53
CA PRO A 28 -24.84 2.45 12.98
C PRO A 28 -23.68 1.65 13.63
N GLY A 29 -23.28 0.51 13.02
CA GLY A 29 -22.18 -0.32 13.50
C GLY A 29 -20.77 0.22 13.24
N MET A 30 -20.60 1.26 12.41
CA MET A 30 -19.29 1.78 12.01
C MET A 30 -18.46 2.32 13.19
N PHE A 31 -19.11 2.91 14.19
CA PHE A 31 -18.45 3.51 15.36
C PHE A 31 -18.43 2.61 16.59
N THR A 32 -18.64 1.30 16.43
CA THR A 32 -18.42 0.35 17.51
C THR A 32 -16.91 0.14 17.75
N ALA A 33 -16.55 -0.21 18.99
CA ALA A 33 -15.14 -0.48 19.32
C ALA A 33 -14.54 -1.56 18.41
N THR A 34 -15.30 -2.61 18.10
CA THR A 34 -14.89 -3.69 17.20
C THR A 34 -14.61 -3.17 15.79
N SER A 35 -15.51 -2.34 15.22
CA SER A 35 -15.32 -1.76 13.90
C SER A 35 -14.11 -0.83 13.85
N LEU A 36 -13.91 0.00 14.88
CA LEU A 36 -12.76 0.89 14.95
C LEU A 36 -11.44 0.12 15.01
N VAL A 37 -11.38 -0.95 15.80
CA VAL A 37 -10.20 -1.82 15.86
C VAL A 37 -9.95 -2.48 14.51
N SER A 38 -10.98 -3.02 13.86
CA SER A 38 -10.86 -3.62 12.53
C SER A 38 -10.40 -2.60 11.48
N MET A 39 -10.91 -1.37 11.54
CA MET A 39 -10.46 -0.27 10.66
C MET A 39 -8.98 0.06 10.87
N LEU A 40 -8.52 0.13 12.12
CA LEU A 40 -7.11 0.35 12.43
C LEU A 40 -6.24 -0.79 11.91
N GLN A 41 -6.63 -2.05 12.15
CA GLN A 41 -5.91 -3.22 11.67
C GLN A 41 -5.81 -3.24 10.14
N ASN A 42 -6.91 -3.01 9.44
CA ASN A 42 -6.93 -2.99 7.97
C ASN A 42 -6.12 -1.82 7.38
N ASN A 43 -6.01 -0.71 8.10
CA ASN A 43 -5.22 0.45 7.65
C ASN A 43 -3.74 0.39 8.07
N THR A 44 -3.31 -0.60 8.85
CA THR A 44 -1.91 -0.73 9.27
C THR A 44 -0.97 -0.87 8.07
N ILE A 45 -1.37 -1.60 7.04
CA ILE A 45 -0.59 -1.77 5.81
C ILE A 45 -0.36 -0.41 5.13
N TYR A 46 -1.42 0.40 5.01
CA TYR A 46 -1.31 1.73 4.40
C TYR A 46 -0.44 2.68 5.22
N ALA A 47 -0.48 2.57 6.56
CA ALA A 47 0.38 3.35 7.44
C ALA A 47 1.87 2.99 7.23
N LEU A 48 2.20 1.71 7.11
CA LEU A 48 3.57 1.25 6.81
C LEU A 48 4.03 1.72 5.42
N LEU A 49 3.17 1.62 4.41
CA LEU A 49 3.47 2.13 3.07
C LEU A 49 3.68 3.65 3.06
N ALA A 50 2.87 4.38 3.82
CA ALA A 50 3.04 5.84 3.95
C ALA A 50 4.37 6.22 4.59
N ILE A 51 4.85 5.46 5.58
CA ILE A 51 6.18 5.66 6.17
C ILE A 51 7.28 5.38 5.14
N ALA A 52 7.16 4.30 4.38
CA ALA A 52 8.12 3.97 3.33
C ALA A 52 8.18 5.06 2.25
N GLU A 53 7.02 5.52 1.76
CA GLU A 53 6.94 6.60 0.78
C GLU A 53 7.47 7.93 1.32
N MET A 54 7.21 8.22 2.60
CA MET A 54 7.77 9.39 3.26
C MET A 54 9.30 9.39 3.21
N MET A 55 9.95 8.24 3.40
CA MET A 55 11.41 8.12 3.31
C MET A 55 11.91 8.43 1.89
N VAL A 56 11.19 7.98 0.87
CA VAL A 56 11.51 8.28 -0.53
C VAL A 56 11.34 9.78 -0.82
N ILE A 57 10.25 10.38 -0.36
CA ILE A 57 9.99 11.83 -0.55
C ILE A 57 11.06 12.68 0.14
N LEU A 58 11.53 12.28 1.32
CA LEU A 58 12.61 12.99 2.04
C LEU A 58 13.94 12.99 1.27
N THR A 59 14.17 12.03 0.38
CA THR A 59 15.34 12.03 -0.52
C THR A 59 15.12 12.85 -1.80
N GLY A 60 13.96 13.50 -1.94
CA GLY A 60 13.59 14.26 -3.13
C GLY A 60 13.06 13.40 -4.28
N GLY A 61 12.79 12.11 -4.02
CA GLY A 61 12.22 11.17 -4.97
C GLY A 61 10.69 11.05 -4.86
N SER A 62 10.14 10.17 -5.69
CA SER A 62 8.76 9.69 -5.62
C SER A 62 8.72 8.27 -6.17
N ASP A 63 8.05 7.34 -5.48
CA ASP A 63 7.91 5.95 -5.93
C ASP A 63 6.45 5.60 -6.20
N ILE A 64 6.06 5.71 -7.48
CA ILE A 64 4.72 5.34 -7.94
C ILE A 64 4.52 3.82 -7.95
N SER A 65 5.63 3.04 -7.92
CA SER A 65 5.60 1.58 -8.03
C SER A 65 5.24 0.85 -6.73
N ILE A 66 5.22 1.53 -5.59
CA ILE A 66 5.08 0.93 -4.24
C ILE A 66 3.86 0.00 -4.11
N ALA A 67 2.71 0.38 -4.69
CA ALA A 67 1.51 -0.45 -4.66
C ALA A 67 1.65 -1.73 -5.51
N SER A 68 2.34 -1.65 -6.65
CA SER A 68 2.59 -2.81 -7.51
C SER A 68 3.69 -3.73 -6.97
N GLN A 69 4.67 -3.17 -6.26
CA GLN A 69 5.65 -3.95 -5.48
C GLN A 69 4.94 -4.76 -4.39
N LEU A 70 4.06 -4.12 -3.61
CA LEU A 70 3.27 -4.80 -2.58
C LEU A 70 2.44 -5.94 -3.19
N ALA A 71 1.75 -5.68 -4.30
CA ALA A 71 0.96 -6.70 -4.99
C ALA A 71 1.84 -7.87 -5.49
N PHE A 72 2.98 -7.58 -6.11
CA PHE A 72 3.90 -8.60 -6.61
C PHE A 72 4.46 -9.47 -5.49
N VAL A 73 4.93 -8.86 -4.40
CA VAL A 73 5.45 -9.58 -3.23
C VAL A 73 4.36 -10.42 -2.58
N GLY A 74 3.17 -9.84 -2.36
CA GLY A 74 2.05 -10.53 -1.72
C GLY A 74 1.55 -11.72 -2.54
N ILE A 75 1.35 -11.56 -3.85
CA ILE A 75 0.94 -12.63 -4.76
C ILE A 75 2.01 -13.74 -4.81
N SER A 76 3.29 -13.36 -4.91
CA SER A 76 4.38 -14.33 -4.92
C SER A 76 4.42 -15.16 -3.63
N CYS A 77 4.30 -14.52 -2.47
CA CYS A 77 4.24 -15.22 -1.18
C CYS A 77 3.04 -16.17 -1.11
N THR A 78 1.84 -15.69 -1.48
CA THR A 78 0.61 -16.49 -1.37
C THR A 78 0.66 -17.68 -2.32
N THR A 79 1.05 -17.47 -3.56
CA THR A 79 1.13 -18.55 -4.57
C THR A 79 2.13 -19.65 -4.15
N LEU A 80 3.31 -19.26 -3.65
CA LEU A 80 4.30 -20.20 -3.17
C LEU A 80 3.87 -20.90 -1.88
N ALA A 81 3.23 -20.18 -0.96
CA ALA A 81 2.72 -20.76 0.28
C ALA A 81 1.64 -21.82 0.01
N CYS A 82 0.74 -21.57 -0.92
CA CYS A 82 -0.27 -22.54 -1.34
C CYS A 82 0.36 -23.78 -2.01
N SER A 83 1.47 -23.62 -2.73
CA SER A 83 2.18 -24.72 -3.39
C SER A 83 3.02 -25.57 -2.43
N HIS A 84 3.34 -25.03 -1.25
CA HIS A 84 4.20 -25.70 -0.25
C HIS A 84 3.52 -25.69 1.13
N PRO A 85 2.40 -26.43 1.30
CA PRO A 85 1.71 -26.54 2.56
C PRO A 85 2.63 -27.22 3.59
N GLY A 86 2.74 -26.63 4.80
CA GLY A 86 3.62 -27.13 5.88
C GLY A 86 4.91 -26.33 6.05
N THR A 87 5.22 -25.41 5.16
CA THR A 87 6.36 -24.49 5.35
C THR A 87 6.05 -23.48 6.47
N PRO A 88 6.96 -23.31 7.45
CA PRO A 88 6.76 -22.35 8.55
C PRO A 88 6.53 -20.93 8.01
N GLY A 89 5.59 -20.19 8.62
CA GLY A 89 5.24 -18.82 8.20
C GLY A 89 6.42 -17.84 8.17
N ILE A 90 7.42 -18.06 9.05
CA ILE A 90 8.63 -17.22 9.09
C ILE A 90 9.42 -17.23 7.76
N VAL A 91 9.37 -18.35 7.02
CA VAL A 91 10.04 -18.47 5.72
C VAL A 91 9.41 -17.50 4.73
N TRP A 92 8.09 -17.38 4.74
CA TRP A 92 7.36 -16.45 3.85
C TRP A 92 7.59 -15.00 4.23
N VAL A 93 7.73 -14.70 5.50
CA VAL A 93 8.10 -13.35 5.97
C VAL A 93 9.49 -12.97 5.47
N LEU A 94 10.47 -13.87 5.62
CA LEU A 94 11.83 -13.64 5.12
C LEU A 94 11.86 -13.51 3.60
N PHE A 95 11.11 -14.37 2.90
CA PHE A 95 10.98 -14.29 1.44
C PHE A 95 10.39 -12.93 1.00
N ALA A 96 9.33 -12.46 1.67
CA ALA A 96 8.72 -11.16 1.38
C ALA A 96 9.71 -9.99 1.58
N ILE A 97 10.49 -10.03 2.67
CA ILE A 97 11.51 -9.01 2.96
C ILE A 97 12.58 -9.00 1.86
N VAL A 98 13.10 -10.16 1.49
CA VAL A 98 14.14 -10.27 0.46
C VAL A 98 13.60 -9.82 -0.90
N LEU A 99 12.43 -10.29 -1.29
CA LEU A 99 11.84 -9.93 -2.58
C LEU A 99 11.50 -8.43 -2.65
N GLY A 100 10.93 -7.87 -1.58
CA GLY A 100 10.67 -6.43 -1.47
C GLY A 100 11.93 -5.60 -1.51
N ALA A 101 12.99 -6.03 -0.81
CA ALA A 101 14.29 -5.38 -0.84
C ALA A 101 14.92 -5.40 -2.25
N LEU A 102 14.78 -6.48 -3.00
CA LEU A 102 15.25 -6.57 -4.40
C LEU A 102 14.47 -5.60 -5.31
N CYS A 103 13.16 -5.51 -5.15
CA CYS A 103 12.34 -4.53 -5.89
C CYS A 103 12.76 -3.09 -5.58
N GLY A 104 12.94 -2.77 -4.29
CA GLY A 104 13.41 -1.46 -3.87
C GLY A 104 14.85 -1.15 -4.32
N ALA A 105 15.73 -2.13 -4.28
CA ALA A 105 17.12 -2.01 -4.76
C ALA A 105 17.16 -1.74 -6.27
N LEU A 106 16.28 -2.36 -7.07
CA LEU A 106 16.16 -2.08 -8.49
C LEU A 106 15.81 -0.61 -8.73
N ASN A 107 14.77 -0.10 -8.08
CA ASN A 107 14.39 1.32 -8.20
C ASN A 107 15.49 2.24 -7.69
N GLY A 108 16.11 1.92 -6.56
CA GLY A 108 17.22 2.68 -6.00
C GLY A 108 18.44 2.72 -6.92
N PHE A 109 18.77 1.62 -7.58
CA PHE A 109 19.84 1.56 -8.57
C PHE A 109 19.53 2.42 -9.80
N LEU A 110 18.32 2.31 -10.35
CA LEU A 110 17.92 3.06 -11.53
C LEU A 110 17.88 4.58 -11.26
N VAL A 111 17.37 5.00 -10.12
CA VAL A 111 17.26 6.41 -9.76
C VAL A 111 18.58 6.95 -9.21
N GLY A 112 19.20 6.23 -8.26
CA GLY A 112 20.36 6.73 -7.55
C GLY A 112 21.68 6.59 -8.32
N TYR A 113 21.85 5.50 -9.06
CA TYR A 113 23.10 5.23 -9.80
C TYR A 113 23.01 5.64 -11.27
N LEU A 114 21.91 5.33 -11.96
CA LEU A 114 21.72 5.71 -13.37
C LEU A 114 21.14 7.12 -13.54
N HIS A 115 20.84 7.81 -12.44
CA HIS A 115 20.30 9.18 -12.42
C HIS A 115 19.02 9.34 -13.26
N MET A 116 18.19 8.30 -13.31
CA MET A 116 16.90 8.37 -14.01
C MET A 116 15.93 9.25 -13.21
N VAL A 117 15.03 9.94 -13.91
CA VAL A 117 13.97 10.73 -13.27
C VAL A 117 13.08 9.79 -12.45
N PRO A 118 12.94 9.98 -11.13
CA PRO A 118 12.26 9.03 -10.23
C PRO A 118 10.86 8.65 -10.70
N MET A 119 10.05 9.63 -11.07
CA MET A 119 8.66 9.42 -11.50
C MET A 119 8.57 8.57 -12.77
N ILE A 120 9.44 8.77 -13.75
CA ILE A 120 9.46 8.01 -15.02
C ILE A 120 9.93 6.58 -14.76
N CYS A 121 11.00 6.45 -13.96
CA CYS A 121 11.58 5.16 -13.60
C CYS A 121 10.55 4.30 -12.86
N THR A 122 9.96 4.83 -11.79
CA THR A 122 9.03 4.08 -10.94
C THR A 122 7.70 3.80 -11.62
N LEU A 123 7.28 4.62 -12.59
CA LEU A 123 6.15 4.32 -13.46
C LEU A 123 6.45 3.10 -14.36
N GLY A 124 7.65 3.03 -14.93
CA GLY A 124 8.10 1.88 -15.73
C GLY A 124 8.15 0.59 -14.89
N THR A 125 8.79 0.65 -13.72
CA THR A 125 8.89 -0.51 -12.83
C THR A 125 7.54 -0.91 -12.23
N MET A 126 6.60 0.02 -12.04
CA MET A 126 5.21 -0.27 -11.67
C MET A 126 4.57 -1.25 -12.65
N TYR A 127 4.70 -1.02 -13.95
CA TYR A 127 4.16 -1.93 -14.96
C TYR A 127 4.91 -3.26 -14.99
N ILE A 128 6.22 -3.26 -14.77
CA ILE A 128 7.01 -4.50 -14.69
C ILE A 128 6.53 -5.35 -13.51
N PHE A 129 6.44 -4.80 -12.30
CA PHE A 129 5.98 -5.53 -11.12
C PHE A 129 4.54 -6.01 -11.25
N ARG A 130 3.68 -5.19 -11.88
CA ARG A 130 2.30 -5.58 -12.16
C ARG A 130 2.22 -6.75 -13.14
N GLY A 131 3.03 -6.73 -14.19
CA GLY A 131 3.15 -7.82 -15.14
C GLY A 131 3.70 -9.09 -14.49
N LEU A 132 4.74 -8.98 -13.66
CA LEU A 132 5.29 -10.11 -12.91
C LEU A 132 4.26 -10.70 -11.93
N ALA A 133 3.51 -9.86 -11.22
CA ALA A 133 2.42 -10.32 -10.36
C ALA A 133 1.38 -11.12 -11.13
N PHE A 134 0.99 -10.65 -12.32
CA PHE A 134 0.05 -11.35 -13.20
C PHE A 134 0.60 -12.70 -13.69
N VAL A 135 1.87 -12.76 -14.08
CA VAL A 135 2.52 -14.02 -14.51
C VAL A 135 2.58 -15.02 -13.36
N VAL A 136 3.02 -14.58 -12.17
CA VAL A 136 3.12 -15.45 -10.99
C VAL A 136 1.75 -15.97 -10.53
N SER A 137 0.68 -15.18 -10.69
CA SER A 137 -0.69 -15.61 -10.38
C SER A 137 -1.28 -16.61 -11.40
N GLY A 138 -0.54 -16.98 -12.44
CA GLY A 138 -1.05 -17.83 -13.52
C GLY A 138 -2.05 -17.11 -14.43
N GLY A 139 -1.95 -15.79 -14.55
CA GLY A 139 -2.85 -14.98 -15.37
C GLY A 139 -4.19 -14.68 -14.71
N GLN A 140 -4.35 -14.97 -13.44
CA GLN A 140 -5.57 -14.70 -12.69
C GLN A 140 -5.44 -13.39 -11.91
N TRP A 141 -6.47 -12.55 -12.00
CA TRP A 141 -6.62 -11.42 -11.08
C TRP A 141 -7.25 -11.95 -9.79
N TRP A 142 -6.46 -12.04 -8.73
CA TRP A 142 -6.97 -12.43 -7.43
C TRP A 142 -7.84 -11.29 -6.86
N PHE A 143 -9.14 -11.47 -6.96
CA PHE A 143 -10.08 -10.66 -6.18
C PHE A 143 -10.25 -11.34 -4.82
N ALA A 144 -10.17 -10.58 -3.75
CA ALA A 144 -10.36 -11.04 -2.36
C ALA A 144 -11.76 -11.63 -2.07
N ALA A 145 -12.60 -11.81 -3.09
CA ALA A 145 -13.98 -12.31 -3.00
C ALA A 145 -14.11 -13.83 -3.09
N GLN A 146 -13.02 -14.59 -3.07
CA GLN A 146 -13.06 -16.06 -3.17
C GLN A 146 -12.61 -16.79 -1.89
N TYR A 147 -12.55 -16.06 -0.74
CA TYR A 147 -12.32 -16.68 0.57
C TYR A 147 -13.40 -16.29 1.57
#